data_0113965ad265154fb83e59cbacb09ec9
#
_entry.id   0113965ad265154fb83e59cbacb09ec9
#
_cell.length_a   1.000
_cell.length_b   1.000
_cell.length_c   1.000
_cell.angle_alpha   90.00
_cell.angle_beta   90.00
_cell.angle_gamma   90.00
#
_symmetry.space_group_name_H-M   'P 1'
#
loop_
_entity.id
_entity.type
_entity.pdbx_description
1 polymer ?
#
loop_
_entity_poly.entity_id
_entity_poly.type
_entity_poly.pdbx_seq_one_letter_code
_entity_poly.pdbx_strand_id
1 'polypeptide(L)'
;MICLHCPLLDEHHAAFYALLDSFNPNAFEISFMALLEHTRTHFAHEESLMKEHRYQGYFEHHEEHVKILSEMEYFLTLAQSGHYLFAKNYIANGIQERFENHIRNIDSQLALFLKNF
;
A
#
# COMPACT_ATOMS: atom_id res chain seq x y z
N MET A 1 -11.57 0.72 -8.78
CA MET A 1 -11.04 0.31 -7.46
C MET A 1 -11.65 -1.02 -7.05
N ILE A 2 -10.89 -1.87 -6.42
CA ILE A 2 -11.34 -3.18 -5.96
C ILE A 2 -12.08 -3.03 -4.63
N CYS A 3 -13.33 -3.52 -4.56
CA CYS A 3 -14.11 -3.49 -3.34
C CYS A 3 -14.07 -4.87 -2.66
N LEU A 4 -13.71 -4.92 -1.39
CA LEU A 4 -13.64 -6.15 -0.60
C LEU A 4 -14.85 -6.34 0.31
N HIS A 5 -15.79 -5.41 0.30
CA HIS A 5 -16.95 -5.39 1.20
C HIS A 5 -16.53 -5.43 2.67
N CYS A 6 -15.38 -4.86 2.97
CA CYS A 6 -14.85 -4.65 4.31
C CYS A 6 -14.58 -3.16 4.47
N PRO A 7 -15.48 -2.38 5.07
CA PRO A 7 -15.38 -0.91 5.08
C PRO A 7 -14.04 -0.37 5.54
N LEU A 8 -13.45 -0.98 6.56
CA LEU A 8 -12.16 -0.53 7.11
C LEU A 8 -11.04 -0.65 6.07
N LEU A 9 -10.92 -1.80 5.39
CA LEU A 9 -9.89 -2.01 4.37
C LEU A 9 -10.20 -1.19 3.12
N ASP A 10 -11.45 -1.14 2.69
CA ASP A 10 -11.85 -0.38 1.52
C ASP A 10 -11.61 1.12 1.70
N GLU A 11 -11.80 1.64 2.90
CA GLU A 11 -11.53 3.05 3.22
C GLU A 11 -10.04 3.37 3.08
N HIS A 12 -9.16 2.51 3.59
CA HIS A 12 -7.72 2.67 3.44
C HIS A 12 -7.29 2.61 1.98
N HIS A 13 -7.85 1.69 1.21
CA HIS A 13 -7.55 1.57 -0.21
C HIS A 13 -8.02 2.81 -0.98
N ALA A 14 -9.21 3.32 -0.68
CA ALA A 14 -9.72 4.54 -1.30
C ALA A 14 -8.82 5.74 -1.01
N ALA A 15 -8.32 5.86 0.22
CA ALA A 15 -7.40 6.93 0.61
C ALA A 15 -6.07 6.84 -0.15
N PHE A 16 -5.56 5.62 -0.37
CA PHE A 16 -4.35 5.40 -1.17
C PHE A 16 -4.56 5.89 -2.61
N TYR A 17 -5.66 5.49 -3.24
CA TYR A 17 -5.96 5.91 -4.61
C TYR A 17 -6.15 7.43 -4.72
N ALA A 18 -6.77 8.05 -3.71
CA ALA A 18 -6.94 9.50 -3.69
C ALA A 18 -5.59 10.23 -3.64
N LEU A 19 -4.64 9.73 -2.85
CA LEU A 19 -3.28 10.27 -2.79
C LEU A 19 -2.54 10.08 -4.11
N LEU A 20 -2.71 8.92 -4.75
CA LEU A 20 -2.09 8.64 -6.03
C LEU A 20 -2.65 9.56 -7.13
N ASP A 21 -3.97 9.78 -7.16
CA ASP A 21 -4.64 10.66 -8.12
C ASP A 21 -4.23 12.12 -7.93
N SER A 22 -3.96 12.55 -6.69
CA SER A 22 -3.53 13.91 -6.37
C SER A 22 -2.02 14.10 -6.38
N PHE A 23 -1.27 13.10 -6.84
CA PHE A 23 0.19 13.14 -6.88
C PHE A 23 0.66 14.32 -7.73
N ASN A 24 1.49 15.17 -7.15
CA ASN A 24 1.98 16.39 -7.79
C ASN A 24 3.37 16.17 -8.39
N PRO A 25 3.50 16.10 -9.72
CA PRO A 25 4.80 15.89 -10.35
C PRO A 25 5.80 17.04 -10.12
N ASN A 26 5.30 18.24 -9.79
CA ASN A 26 6.15 19.40 -9.46
C ASN A 26 6.65 19.37 -8.00
N ALA A 27 6.09 18.48 -7.17
CA ALA A 27 6.52 18.23 -5.81
C ALA A 27 6.66 16.72 -5.61
N PHE A 28 7.48 16.09 -6.47
CA PHE A 28 7.54 14.64 -6.59
C PHE A 28 7.95 13.95 -5.30
N GLU A 29 9.05 14.38 -4.69
CA GLU A 29 9.55 13.75 -3.47
C GLU A 29 8.57 13.90 -2.31
N ILE A 30 7.99 15.09 -2.13
CA ILE A 30 7.01 15.35 -1.07
C ILE A 30 5.77 14.49 -1.27
N SER A 31 5.27 14.40 -2.51
CA SER A 31 4.10 13.58 -2.82
C SER A 31 4.39 12.09 -2.60
N PHE A 32 5.59 11.64 -2.98
CA PHE A 32 6.00 10.25 -2.78
C PHE A 32 6.12 9.92 -1.29
N MET A 33 6.72 10.83 -0.51
CA MET A 33 6.85 10.64 0.93
C MET A 33 5.49 10.56 1.62
N ALA A 34 4.53 11.38 1.19
CA ALA A 34 3.17 11.34 1.72
C ALA A 34 2.49 10.00 1.44
N LEU A 35 2.66 9.49 0.22
CA LEU A 35 2.13 8.20 -0.17
C LEU A 35 2.76 7.05 0.63
N LEU A 36 4.07 7.10 0.81
CA LEU A 36 4.82 6.11 1.59
C LEU A 36 4.38 6.11 3.06
N GLU A 37 4.26 7.28 3.67
CA GLU A 37 3.81 7.40 5.07
C GLU A 37 2.37 6.90 5.25
N HIS A 38 1.49 7.22 4.32
CA HIS A 38 0.13 6.70 4.35
C HIS A 38 0.14 5.17 4.31
N THR A 39 0.96 4.60 3.44
CA THR A 39 1.06 3.15 3.28
C THR A 39 1.60 2.48 4.55
N ARG A 40 2.63 3.08 5.17
CA ARG A 40 3.16 2.59 6.45
C ARG A 40 2.09 2.55 7.53
N THR A 41 1.34 3.63 7.68
CA THR A 41 0.29 3.75 8.68
C THR A 41 -0.83 2.74 8.44
N HIS A 42 -1.26 2.61 7.19
CA HIS A 42 -2.26 1.66 6.77
C HIS A 42 -1.83 0.21 7.09
N PHE A 43 -0.60 -0.15 6.73
CA PHE A 43 -0.08 -1.49 6.98
C PHE A 43 0.06 -1.79 8.48
N ALA A 44 0.52 -0.82 9.27
CA ALA A 44 0.61 -0.96 10.72
C ALA A 44 -0.75 -1.19 11.35
N HIS A 45 -1.78 -0.50 10.86
CA HIS A 45 -3.15 -0.67 11.34
C HIS A 45 -3.69 -2.06 11.02
N GLU A 46 -3.48 -2.55 9.81
CA GLU A 46 -3.86 -3.92 9.43
C GLU A 46 -3.15 -4.95 10.29
N GLU A 47 -1.86 -4.76 10.55
CA GLU A 47 -1.07 -5.69 11.37
C GLU A 47 -1.57 -5.71 12.82
N SER A 48 -2.00 -4.58 13.36
CA SER A 48 -2.64 -4.53 14.68
C SER A 48 -3.93 -5.35 14.71
N LEU A 49 -4.77 -5.21 13.68
CA LEU A 49 -6.01 -5.98 13.56
C LEU A 49 -5.73 -7.47 13.46
N MET A 50 -4.75 -7.85 12.66
CA MET A 50 -4.38 -9.26 12.49
C MET A 50 -3.90 -9.87 13.80
N LYS A 51 -3.11 -9.15 14.57
CA LYS A 51 -2.63 -9.60 15.88
C LYS A 51 -3.77 -9.70 16.89
N GLU A 52 -4.63 -8.71 16.92
CA GLU A 52 -5.79 -8.67 17.82
C GLU A 52 -6.69 -9.88 17.63
N HIS A 53 -6.93 -10.25 16.38
CA HIS A 53 -7.82 -11.38 16.04
C HIS A 53 -7.09 -12.70 15.83
N ARG A 54 -5.79 -12.76 16.08
CA ARG A 54 -4.96 -13.95 15.91
C ARG A 54 -5.07 -14.57 14.52
N TYR A 55 -5.00 -13.72 13.51
CA TYR A 55 -5.10 -14.15 12.11
C TYR A 55 -3.96 -15.08 11.73
N GLN A 56 -4.28 -16.26 11.25
CA GLN A 56 -3.28 -17.29 10.88
C GLN A 56 -2.40 -16.85 9.72
N GLY A 57 -2.91 -16.01 8.83
CA GLY A 57 -2.16 -15.49 7.69
C GLY A 57 -1.27 -14.29 8.01
N TYR A 58 -1.11 -13.94 9.29
CA TYR A 58 -0.35 -12.75 9.71
C TYR A 58 1.05 -12.71 9.11
N PHE A 59 1.81 -13.79 9.25
CA PHE A 59 3.22 -13.79 8.83
C PHE A 59 3.36 -13.52 7.34
N GLU A 60 2.59 -14.20 6.52
CA GLU A 60 2.60 -14.01 5.06
C GLU A 60 2.17 -12.60 4.67
N HIS A 61 1.12 -12.08 5.30
CA HIS A 61 0.61 -10.73 5.04
C HIS A 61 1.64 -9.68 5.44
N HIS A 62 2.26 -9.84 6.61
CA HIS A 62 3.34 -8.97 7.08
C HIS A 62 4.54 -8.96 6.12
N GLU A 63 4.97 -10.13 5.64
CA GLU A 63 6.06 -10.23 4.68
C GLU A 63 5.74 -9.47 3.38
N GLU A 64 4.49 -9.53 2.92
CA GLU A 64 4.04 -8.78 1.75
C GLU A 64 4.14 -7.28 1.99
N HIS A 65 3.77 -6.81 3.18
CA HIS A 65 3.92 -5.40 3.56
C HIS A 65 5.37 -4.96 3.54
N VAL A 66 6.26 -5.78 4.08
CA VAL A 66 7.71 -5.48 4.08
C VAL A 66 8.23 -5.34 2.65
N LYS A 67 7.82 -6.22 1.76
CA LYS A 67 8.23 -6.17 0.34
C LYS A 67 7.75 -4.89 -0.35
N ILE A 68 6.48 -4.53 -0.17
CA ILE A 68 5.91 -3.32 -0.78
C ILE A 68 6.61 -2.07 -0.26
N LEU A 69 6.80 -1.96 1.06
CA LEU A 69 7.45 -0.80 1.64
C LEU A 69 8.91 -0.68 1.20
N SER A 70 9.64 -1.80 1.14
CA SER A 70 11.02 -1.82 0.65
C SER A 70 11.10 -1.37 -0.81
N GLU A 71 10.17 -1.80 -1.64
CA GLU A 71 10.07 -1.40 -3.03
C GLU A 71 9.81 0.11 -3.16
N MET A 72 8.85 0.63 -2.39
CA MET A 72 8.55 2.07 -2.40
C MET A 72 9.76 2.89 -1.94
N GLU A 73 10.42 2.47 -0.88
CA GLU A 73 11.63 3.14 -0.37
C GLU A 73 12.76 3.13 -1.40
N TYR A 74 12.92 2.03 -2.13
CA TYR A 74 13.90 1.93 -3.19
C TYR A 74 13.65 2.97 -4.29
N PHE A 75 12.42 3.09 -4.78
CA PHE A 75 12.11 4.06 -5.82
C PHE A 75 12.20 5.50 -5.34
N LEU A 76 11.86 5.76 -4.07
CA LEU A 76 12.09 7.09 -3.49
C LEU A 76 13.58 7.44 -3.46
N THR A 77 14.42 6.49 -3.07
CA THR A 77 15.87 6.66 -3.04
C THR A 77 16.41 6.95 -4.44
N LEU A 78 15.89 6.26 -5.47
CA LEU A 78 16.27 6.54 -6.86
C LEU A 78 15.94 7.98 -7.26
N ALA A 79 14.76 8.47 -6.89
CA ALA A 79 14.37 9.85 -7.16
C ALA A 79 15.31 10.85 -6.49
N GLN A 80 15.64 10.59 -5.22
CA GLN A 80 16.53 11.45 -4.42
C GLN A 80 17.97 11.44 -4.95
N SER A 81 18.37 10.36 -5.62
CA SER A 81 19.72 10.19 -6.17
C SER A 81 19.84 10.63 -7.63
N GLY A 82 18.80 11.25 -8.18
CA GLY A 82 18.80 11.73 -9.55
C GLY A 82 18.35 10.72 -10.59
N HIS A 83 17.98 9.50 -10.22
CA HIS A 83 17.44 8.48 -11.11
C HIS A 83 15.91 8.62 -11.22
N TYR A 84 15.49 9.78 -11.65
CA TYR A 84 14.12 10.24 -11.56
C TYR A 84 13.16 9.48 -12.49
N LEU A 85 13.64 9.08 -13.67
CA LEU A 85 12.80 8.42 -14.67
C LEU A 85 12.19 7.10 -14.16
N PHE A 86 12.98 6.30 -13.47
CA PHE A 86 12.49 5.03 -12.92
C PHE A 86 11.41 5.25 -11.86
N ALA A 87 11.62 6.23 -10.99
CA ALA A 87 10.64 6.57 -9.96
C ALA A 87 9.34 7.11 -10.57
N LYS A 88 9.44 7.94 -11.61
CA LYS A 88 8.26 8.45 -12.34
C LYS A 88 7.46 7.32 -12.96
N ASN A 89 8.14 6.39 -13.60
CA ASN A 89 7.47 5.25 -14.23
C ASN A 89 6.79 4.35 -13.18
N TYR A 90 7.43 4.16 -12.04
CA TYR A 90 6.84 3.40 -10.93
C TYR A 90 5.53 4.04 -10.45
N ILE A 91 5.51 5.35 -10.23
CA ILE A 91 4.31 6.07 -9.81
C ILE A 91 3.23 6.05 -10.90
N ALA A 92 3.62 6.18 -12.17
CA ALA A 92 2.66 6.24 -13.27
C ALA A 92 2.00 4.88 -13.55
N ASN A 93 2.72 3.78 -13.38
CA ASN A 93 2.27 2.46 -13.84
C ASN A 93 2.46 1.34 -12.80
N GLY A 94 3.65 1.24 -12.22
CA GLY A 94 4.04 0.06 -11.43
C GLY A 94 3.32 -0.06 -10.10
N ILE A 95 3.17 1.04 -9.39
CA ILE A 95 2.63 1.03 -8.02
C ILE A 95 1.15 0.62 -7.99
N GLN A 96 0.37 1.06 -8.97
CA GLN A 96 -1.05 0.71 -9.03
C GLN A 96 -1.25 -0.80 -9.22
N GLU A 97 -0.52 -1.38 -10.17
CA GLU A 97 -0.57 -2.80 -10.42
C GLU A 97 -0.11 -3.61 -9.20
N ARG A 98 0.98 -3.18 -8.59
CA ARG A 98 1.53 -3.83 -7.38
C ARG A 98 0.51 -3.81 -6.24
N PHE A 99 -0.15 -2.68 -6.04
CA PHE A 99 -1.14 -2.51 -4.99
C PHE A 99 -2.40 -3.32 -5.26
N GLU A 100 -2.88 -3.33 -6.50
CA GLU A 100 -4.05 -4.11 -6.89
C GLU A 100 -3.84 -5.62 -6.71
N ASN A 101 -2.66 -6.11 -7.05
CA ASN A 101 -2.30 -7.51 -6.82
C ASN A 101 -2.30 -7.85 -5.34
N HIS A 102 -1.80 -6.93 -4.49
CA HIS A 102 -1.82 -7.09 -3.05
C HIS A 102 -3.26 -7.15 -2.51
N ILE A 103 -4.12 -6.25 -2.98
CA ILE A 103 -5.53 -6.23 -2.56
C ILE A 103 -6.23 -7.53 -2.94
N ARG A 104 -6.08 -7.98 -4.19
CA ARG A 104 -6.75 -9.18 -4.69
C ARG A 104 -6.29 -10.45 -4.02
N ASN A 105 -4.99 -10.59 -3.77
CA ASN A 105 -4.41 -11.86 -3.34
C ASN A 105 -4.17 -11.96 -1.84
N ILE A 106 -3.95 -10.83 -1.18
CA ILE A 106 -3.58 -10.78 0.24
C ILE A 106 -4.68 -10.16 1.09
N ASP A 107 -5.07 -8.92 0.81
CA ASP A 107 -6.10 -8.23 1.59
C ASP A 107 -7.46 -8.92 1.51
N SER A 108 -7.77 -9.54 0.38
CA SER A 108 -9.03 -10.27 0.21
C SER A 108 -9.18 -11.40 1.23
N GLN A 109 -8.09 -12.09 1.55
CA GLN A 109 -8.09 -13.16 2.53
C GLN A 109 -8.35 -12.61 3.94
N LEU A 110 -7.72 -11.48 4.28
CA LEU A 110 -7.96 -10.82 5.55
C LEU A 110 -9.41 -10.33 5.64
N ALA A 111 -9.94 -9.75 4.57
CA ALA A 111 -11.33 -9.27 4.53
C ALA A 111 -12.32 -10.41 4.82
N LEU A 112 -12.12 -11.59 4.22
CA LEU A 112 -12.93 -12.77 4.48
C LEU A 112 -12.87 -13.18 5.95
N PHE A 113 -11.67 -13.18 6.52
CA PHE A 113 -11.49 -13.52 7.93
C PHE A 113 -12.22 -12.54 8.84
N LEU A 114 -12.09 -11.23 8.57
CA LEU A 114 -12.69 -10.19 9.40
C LEU A 114 -14.22 -10.19 9.36
N LYS A 115 -14.84 -10.73 8.32
CA LYS A 115 -16.29 -10.82 8.23
C LYS A 115 -16.90 -11.75 9.27
N ASN A 116 -16.10 -12.56 9.94
CA ASN A 116 -16.57 -13.48 10.98
C ASN A 116 -16.58 -12.84 12.40
N PHE A 117 -16.29 -11.57 12.47
CA PHE A 117 -16.26 -10.84 13.74
C PHE A 117 -17.22 -9.66 13.77
#